data_3a6da9b79419396000123a19564b2adf
#
_entry.id   3a6da9b79419396000123a19564b2adf
#
_cell.length_a   1.000
_cell.length_b   1.000
_cell.length_c   1.000
_cell.angle_alpha   90.00
_cell.angle_beta   90.00
_cell.angle_gamma   90.00
#
_symmetry.space_group_name_H-M   'P 1'
#
loop_
_entity.id
_entity.type
_entity.pdbx_description
1 polymer ?
#
loop_
_entity_poly.entity_id
_entity_poly.type
_entity_poly.pdbx_seq_one_letter_code
_entity_poly.pdbx_strand_id
1 'polypeptide(L)'
;MPGLTFSNELISRDEGLHRDFACLLYTMLNNTPGEEKLRKIVTEAVEIEKEFVCDALPCALVGMNADMMRDYIEYVADHLLSQLGFAKEFNTANPFDWMELISLQGKTNFFEKRVGEYQKSGVTGGSGSMSTRAEERRVG
;
A
#
# COMPACT_ATOMS: atom_id res chain seq x y z
N MET A 1 -15.90 -3.48 3.27
CA MET A 1 -16.20 -2.03 3.27
C MET A 1 -15.38 -1.36 2.16
N PRO A 2 -15.97 -1.09 0.99
CA PRO A 2 -15.22 -0.63 -0.18
C PRO A 2 -14.50 0.71 0.04
N GLY A 3 -15.07 1.61 0.83
CA GLY A 3 -14.45 2.90 1.14
C GLY A 3 -13.16 2.78 1.96
N LEU A 4 -13.13 1.87 2.95
CA LEU A 4 -11.94 1.64 3.76
C LEU A 4 -10.80 1.00 2.94
N THR A 5 -11.14 0.03 2.10
CA THR A 5 -10.17 -0.61 1.20
C THR A 5 -9.57 0.42 0.23
N PHE A 6 -10.42 1.28 -0.33
CA PHE A 6 -9.96 2.35 -1.21
C PHE A 6 -9.07 3.38 -0.50
N SER A 7 -9.45 3.77 0.73
CA SER A 7 -8.62 4.69 1.53
C SER A 7 -7.24 4.09 1.83
N ASN A 8 -7.17 2.81 2.23
CA ASN A 8 -5.90 2.14 2.48
C ASN A 8 -5.04 2.03 1.22
N GLU A 9 -5.64 1.82 0.06
CA GLU A 9 -4.93 1.81 -1.22
C GLU A 9 -4.31 3.18 -1.53
N LEU A 10 -5.03 4.27 -1.27
CA LEU A 10 -4.51 5.63 -1.45
C LEU A 10 -3.37 5.92 -0.49
N ILE A 11 -3.50 5.55 0.78
CA ILE A 11 -2.44 5.71 1.79
C ILE A 11 -1.20 4.92 1.38
N SER A 12 -1.33 3.66 0.98
CA SER A 12 -0.19 2.85 0.51
C SER A 12 0.57 3.48 -0.65
N ARG A 13 -0.14 4.11 -1.59
CA ARG A 13 0.50 4.82 -2.72
C ARG A 13 1.23 6.06 -2.26
N ASP A 14 0.63 6.81 -1.36
CA ASP A 14 1.21 8.03 -0.80
C ASP A 14 2.49 7.70 -0.02
N GLU A 15 2.46 6.68 0.81
CA GLU A 15 3.66 6.17 1.51
C GLU A 15 4.75 5.69 0.54
N GLY A 16 4.37 5.06 -0.57
CA GLY A 16 5.30 4.69 -1.62
C GLY A 16 6.00 5.89 -2.25
N LEU A 17 5.28 6.99 -2.49
CA LEU A 17 5.85 8.25 -2.99
C LEU A 17 6.75 8.92 -1.96
N HIS A 18 6.38 8.91 -0.68
CA HIS A 18 7.22 9.43 0.41
C HIS A 18 8.56 8.69 0.49
N ARG A 19 8.53 7.36 0.40
CA ARG A 19 9.73 6.53 0.36
C ARG A 19 10.60 6.86 -0.84
N ASP A 20 10.04 6.92 -2.04
CA ASP A 20 10.76 7.21 -3.28
C ASP A 20 11.39 8.62 -3.23
N PHE A 21 10.67 9.59 -2.65
CA PHE A 21 11.19 10.93 -2.43
C PHE A 21 12.35 10.94 -1.43
N ALA A 22 12.25 10.18 -0.34
CA ALA A 22 13.35 10.05 0.63
C ALA A 22 14.60 9.41 -0.01
N CYS A 23 14.43 8.40 -0.87
CA CYS A 23 15.53 7.81 -1.62
C CYS A 23 16.17 8.81 -2.59
N LEU A 24 15.35 9.63 -3.27
CA LEU A 24 15.86 10.70 -4.11
C LEU A 24 16.66 11.73 -3.31
N LEU A 25 16.14 12.20 -2.17
CA LEU A 25 16.85 13.12 -1.29
C LEU A 25 18.19 12.56 -0.83
N TYR A 26 18.24 11.26 -0.50
CA TYR A 26 19.49 10.60 -0.15
C TYR A 26 20.54 10.74 -1.26
N THR A 27 20.18 10.57 -2.53
CA THR A 27 21.10 10.73 -3.67
C THR A 27 21.60 12.16 -3.86
N MET A 28 20.89 13.15 -3.33
CA MET A 28 21.22 14.57 -3.41
C MET A 28 22.11 15.06 -2.25
N LEU A 29 22.35 14.24 -1.26
CA LEU A 29 23.21 14.60 -0.14
C LEU A 29 24.64 14.79 -0.59
N ASN A 30 25.28 15.89 -0.18
CA ASN A 30 26.70 16.15 -0.46
C ASN A 30 27.62 15.19 0.31
N ASN A 31 27.21 14.74 1.50
CA ASN A 31 27.92 13.80 2.35
C ASN A 31 26.99 12.67 2.73
N THR A 32 26.96 11.62 1.94
CA THR A 32 26.20 10.40 2.26
C THR A 32 26.88 9.62 3.37
N PRO A 33 26.13 9.07 4.35
CA PRO A 33 26.70 8.13 5.29
C PRO A 33 27.22 6.89 4.54
N GLY A 34 28.37 6.38 4.98
CA GLY A 34 28.90 5.13 4.41
C GLY A 34 27.95 3.95 4.58
N GLU A 35 28.11 2.92 3.75
CA GLU A 35 27.25 1.73 3.73
C GLU A 35 27.13 1.07 5.10
N GLU A 36 28.21 0.93 5.85
CA GLU A 36 28.21 0.32 7.18
C GLU A 36 27.28 1.07 8.16
N LYS A 37 27.38 2.41 8.16
CA LYS A 37 26.54 3.25 9.02
C LYS A 37 25.06 3.15 8.62
N LEU A 38 24.78 3.15 7.32
CA LEU A 38 23.43 3.04 6.80
C LEU A 38 22.81 1.67 7.15
N ARG A 39 23.55 0.58 6.95
CA ARG A 39 23.11 -0.77 7.33
C ARG A 39 22.80 -0.85 8.81
N LYS A 40 23.67 -0.30 9.65
CA LYS A 40 23.42 -0.25 11.09
C LYS A 40 22.12 0.46 11.42
N ILE A 41 21.86 1.63 10.83
CA ILE A 41 20.61 2.39 11.05
C ILE A 41 19.39 1.55 10.62
N VAL A 42 19.43 0.92 9.45
CA VAL A 42 18.32 0.11 8.95
C VAL A 42 18.09 -1.12 9.83
N THR A 43 19.15 -1.81 10.23
CA THR A 43 19.04 -2.99 11.10
C THR A 43 18.46 -2.63 12.48
N GLU A 44 18.93 -1.55 13.09
CA GLU A 44 18.40 -1.06 14.37
C GLU A 44 16.90 -0.67 14.24
N ALA A 45 16.53 0.00 13.15
CA ALA A 45 15.13 0.34 12.89
C ALA A 45 14.24 -0.90 12.72
N VAL A 46 14.72 -1.91 12.00
CA VAL A 46 14.02 -3.20 11.81
C VAL A 46 13.76 -3.88 13.16
N GLU A 47 14.75 -3.94 14.04
CA GLU A 47 14.56 -4.57 15.35
C GLU A 47 13.55 -3.81 16.24
N ILE A 48 13.59 -2.48 16.23
CA ILE A 48 12.61 -1.65 16.95
C ILE A 48 11.21 -1.86 16.40
N GLU A 49 11.05 -1.91 15.08
CA GLU A 49 9.75 -2.09 14.43
C GLU A 49 9.18 -3.48 14.68
N LYS A 50 10.01 -4.53 14.66
CA LYS A 50 9.60 -5.89 15.03
C LYS A 50 9.10 -5.95 16.47
N GLU A 51 9.81 -5.35 17.40
CA GLU A 51 9.39 -5.28 18.81
C GLU A 51 8.03 -4.57 18.93
N PHE A 52 7.91 -3.40 18.32
CA PHE A 52 6.65 -2.63 18.32
C PHE A 52 5.48 -3.43 17.75
N VAL A 53 5.65 -4.07 16.60
CA VAL A 53 4.58 -4.83 15.94
C VAL A 53 4.19 -6.06 16.76
N CYS A 54 5.15 -6.76 17.37
CA CYS A 54 4.85 -7.91 18.22
C CYS A 54 4.05 -7.51 19.47
N ASP A 55 4.37 -6.37 20.06
CA ASP A 55 3.64 -5.85 21.20
C ASP A 55 2.24 -5.34 20.82
N ALA A 56 2.12 -4.72 19.65
CA ALA A 56 0.85 -4.18 19.15
C ALA A 56 -0.12 -5.28 18.64
N LEU A 57 0.40 -6.45 18.23
CA LEU A 57 -0.38 -7.57 17.71
C LEU A 57 -0.31 -8.80 18.64
N PRO A 58 -0.91 -8.73 19.85
CA PRO A 58 -0.85 -9.83 20.82
C PRO A 58 -1.63 -11.07 20.41
N CYS A 59 -2.45 -10.98 19.36
CA CYS A 59 -3.31 -12.06 18.88
C CYS A 59 -2.93 -12.46 17.45
N ALA A 60 -2.92 -13.76 17.18
CA ALA A 60 -2.86 -14.29 15.82
C ALA A 60 -4.16 -13.96 15.07
N LEU A 61 -4.13 -13.01 14.18
CA LEU A 61 -5.21 -12.75 13.24
C LEU A 61 -5.16 -13.76 12.09
N VAL A 62 -6.32 -14.13 11.55
CA VAL A 62 -6.39 -15.00 10.39
C VAL A 62 -5.74 -14.30 9.19
N GLY A 63 -4.64 -14.87 8.69
CA GLY A 63 -3.87 -14.33 7.56
C GLY A 63 -2.89 -13.20 7.90
N MET A 64 -2.77 -12.83 9.17
CA MET A 64 -1.76 -11.86 9.62
C MET A 64 -1.39 -12.17 11.08
N ASN A 65 -0.15 -12.57 11.32
CA ASN A 65 0.40 -12.84 12.65
C ASN A 65 1.74 -12.13 12.85
N ALA A 66 2.26 -12.16 14.07
CA ALA A 66 3.50 -11.47 14.41
C ALA A 66 4.70 -11.97 13.60
N ASP A 67 4.77 -13.27 13.29
CA ASP A 67 5.88 -13.84 12.53
C ASP A 67 5.85 -13.37 11.07
N MET A 68 4.69 -13.42 10.42
CA MET A 68 4.53 -12.88 9.06
C MET A 68 4.82 -11.38 9.01
N MET A 69 4.46 -10.63 10.05
CA MET A 69 4.78 -9.20 10.11
C MET A 69 6.28 -8.95 10.28
N ARG A 70 6.98 -9.78 11.04
CA ARG A 70 8.46 -9.74 11.14
C ARG A 70 9.12 -9.94 9.78
N ASP A 71 8.70 -10.98 9.06
CA ASP A 71 9.20 -11.29 7.73
C ASP A 71 8.92 -10.12 6.76
N TYR A 72 7.73 -9.53 6.86
CA TYR A 72 7.36 -8.38 6.02
C TYR A 72 8.22 -7.14 6.31
N ILE A 73 8.53 -6.86 7.56
CA ILE A 73 9.41 -5.74 7.95
C ILE A 73 10.81 -5.94 7.34
N GLU A 74 11.37 -7.14 7.42
CA GLU A 74 12.65 -7.48 6.79
C GLU A 74 12.61 -7.33 5.27
N TYR A 75 11.55 -7.82 4.64
CA TYR A 75 11.35 -7.68 3.19
C TYR A 75 11.32 -6.21 2.76
N VAL A 76 10.59 -5.36 3.49
CA VAL A 76 10.52 -3.91 3.21
C VAL A 76 11.87 -3.23 3.42
N ALA A 77 12.62 -3.62 4.44
CA ALA A 77 13.97 -3.10 4.69
C ALA A 77 14.94 -3.46 3.55
N ASP A 78 14.88 -4.68 3.05
CA ASP A 78 15.66 -5.13 1.89
C ASP A 78 15.29 -4.36 0.61
N HIS A 79 14.00 -4.07 0.45
CA HIS A 79 13.53 -3.25 -0.67
C HIS A 79 14.08 -1.82 -0.59
N LEU A 80 14.09 -1.22 0.60
CA LEU A 80 14.69 0.08 0.85
C LEU A 80 16.19 0.08 0.55
N LEU A 81 16.94 -0.89 1.07
CA LEU A 81 18.38 -1.03 0.80
C LEU A 81 18.67 -1.11 -0.70
N SER A 82 17.88 -1.92 -1.43
CA SER A 82 18.01 -2.06 -2.88
C SER A 82 17.76 -0.75 -3.63
N GLN A 83 16.77 0.03 -3.20
CA GLN A 83 16.51 1.36 -3.78
C GLN A 83 17.60 2.38 -3.51
N LEU A 84 18.28 2.27 -2.38
CA LEU A 84 19.43 3.08 -2.03
C LEU A 84 20.73 2.62 -2.73
N GLY A 85 20.69 1.53 -3.50
CA GLY A 85 21.82 0.98 -4.25
C GLY A 85 22.69 0.00 -3.46
N PHE A 86 22.21 -0.51 -2.34
CA PHE A 86 22.92 -1.48 -1.51
C PHE A 86 22.38 -2.90 -1.68
N ALA A 87 23.20 -3.88 -1.33
CA ALA A 87 22.77 -5.28 -1.31
C ALA A 87 21.77 -5.52 -0.17
N LYS A 88 20.89 -6.49 -0.38
CA LYS A 88 19.94 -6.96 0.64
C LYS A 88 20.68 -7.51 1.86
N GLU A 89 20.10 -7.34 3.03
CA GLU A 89 20.64 -7.81 4.31
C GLU A 89 19.95 -9.09 4.79
N PHE A 90 18.61 -9.11 4.75
CA PHE A 90 17.80 -10.16 5.35
C PHE A 90 17.48 -11.29 4.36
N ASN A 91 17.31 -10.98 3.09
CA ASN A 91 16.91 -11.91 2.01
C ASN A 91 15.57 -12.62 2.27
N THR A 92 14.70 -12.00 3.03
CA THR A 92 13.39 -12.51 3.37
C THR A 92 12.41 -12.30 2.21
N ALA A 93 11.59 -13.34 1.92
CA ALA A 93 10.54 -13.25 0.91
C ALA A 93 9.32 -12.51 1.45
N ASN A 94 8.54 -11.88 0.56
CA ASN A 94 7.28 -11.25 0.96
C ASN A 94 6.28 -12.32 1.44
N PRO A 95 5.84 -12.28 2.70
CA PRO A 95 4.87 -13.24 3.22
C PRO A 95 3.42 -12.94 2.77
N PHE A 96 3.19 -11.80 2.12
CA PHE A 96 1.87 -11.33 1.71
C PHE A 96 1.79 -11.13 0.20
N ASP A 97 1.40 -12.16 -0.53
CA ASP A 97 1.25 -12.12 -2.00
C ASP A 97 0.32 -10.99 -2.48
N TRP A 98 -0.72 -10.67 -1.69
CA TRP A 98 -1.67 -9.61 -2.02
C TRP A 98 -1.07 -8.19 -1.90
N MET A 99 -0.02 -7.98 -1.11
CA MET A 99 0.67 -6.69 -1.02
C MET A 99 1.53 -6.38 -2.25
N GLU A 100 2.05 -7.40 -2.94
CA GLU A 100 2.71 -7.20 -4.23
C GLU A 100 1.76 -6.62 -5.29
N LEU A 101 0.52 -7.08 -5.30
CA LEU A 101 -0.52 -6.56 -6.21
C LEU A 101 -0.80 -5.07 -5.97
N ILE A 102 -0.80 -4.60 -4.72
CA ILE A 102 -0.98 -3.18 -4.40
C ILE A 102 0.22 -2.37 -4.89
N SER A 103 1.44 -2.86 -4.70
CA SER A 103 2.68 -2.22 -5.14
C SER A 103 2.77 -2.12 -6.67
N LEU A 104 2.35 -3.16 -7.40
CA LEU A 104 2.31 -3.18 -8.87
C LEU A 104 1.21 -2.26 -9.43
N GLN A 105 0.08 -2.14 -8.76
CA GLN A 105 -1.02 -1.24 -9.15
C GLN A 105 -0.68 0.25 -8.96
N GLY A 106 0.33 0.58 -8.19
CA GLY A 106 0.83 1.96 -8.01
C GLY A 106 1.31 2.64 -9.29
N LYS A 107 1.52 1.88 -10.38
CA LYS A 107 1.87 2.40 -11.71
C LYS A 107 0.69 2.81 -12.58
N THR A 108 -0.55 2.56 -12.16
CA THR A 108 -1.76 3.01 -12.89
C THR A 108 -2.07 4.47 -12.55
N ASN A 109 -2.51 5.22 -13.58
CA ASN A 109 -2.86 6.62 -13.43
C ASN A 109 -3.95 6.79 -12.36
N PHE A 110 -3.62 7.48 -11.28
CA PHE A 110 -4.51 7.73 -10.15
C PHE A 110 -5.86 8.30 -10.56
N PHE A 111 -5.88 9.21 -11.53
CA PHE A 111 -7.11 9.87 -11.98
C PHE A 111 -8.02 8.93 -12.77
N GLU A 112 -7.47 8.04 -13.60
CA GLU A 112 -8.26 7.06 -14.36
C GLU A 112 -8.93 6.04 -13.46
N LYS A 113 -8.21 5.51 -12.47
CA LYS A 113 -8.78 4.54 -11.53
C LYS A 113 -9.86 5.14 -10.65
N ARG A 114 -9.66 6.36 -10.18
CA ARG A 114 -10.64 7.08 -9.34
C ARG A 114 -11.96 7.33 -10.10
N VAL A 115 -11.89 7.78 -11.34
CA VAL A 115 -13.08 8.00 -12.19
C VAL A 115 -13.79 6.68 -12.47
N GLY A 116 -13.06 5.60 -12.76
CA GLY A 116 -13.63 4.26 -13.01
C GLY A 116 -14.36 3.67 -11.80
N GLU A 117 -13.88 3.89 -10.58
CA GLU A 117 -14.54 3.40 -9.36
C GLU A 117 -15.73 4.24 -8.93
N TYR A 118 -15.68 5.54 -9.15
CA TYR A 118 -16.84 6.43 -8.96
C TYR A 118 -17.97 6.11 -9.94
N GLN A 119 -17.65 5.79 -11.18
CA GLN A 119 -18.63 5.36 -12.18
C GLN A 119 -19.28 4.04 -11.79
N LYS A 120 -18.53 3.06 -11.29
CA LYS A 120 -19.08 1.78 -10.82
C LYS A 120 -20.03 1.94 -9.64
N SER A 121 -19.75 2.82 -8.70
CA SER A 121 -20.63 3.09 -7.57
C SER A 121 -21.87 3.90 -7.97
N GLY A 122 -21.80 4.75 -9.00
CA GLY A 122 -22.92 5.50 -9.54
C GLY A 122 -23.89 4.64 -10.37
N VAL A 123 -23.39 3.62 -11.08
CA VAL A 123 -24.21 2.73 -11.91
C VAL A 123 -24.99 1.73 -11.08
N THR A 124 -24.52 1.32 -9.91
CA THR A 124 -25.26 0.42 -9.02
C THR A 124 -26.33 1.11 -8.18
N GLY A 125 -26.35 2.45 -8.14
CA GLY A 125 -27.38 3.24 -7.43
C GLY A 125 -28.54 3.75 -8.27
N GLY A 126 -28.50 3.60 -9.61
CA GLY A 126 -29.42 4.25 -10.54
C GLY A 126 -30.41 3.37 -11.30
N SER A 127 -30.57 2.08 -10.95
CA SER A 127 -31.55 1.18 -11.59
C SER A 127 -32.71 0.86 -10.66
N GLY A 128 -33.42 1.89 -10.25
CA GLY A 128 -34.64 1.76 -9.48
C GLY A 128 -35.68 2.74 -9.98
N SER A 129 -36.53 2.29 -10.91
CA SER A 129 -37.89 2.80 -11.10
C SER A 129 -38.07 4.25 -11.58
N MET A 130 -37.93 4.43 -12.88
CA MET A 130 -38.75 5.40 -13.60
C MET A 130 -39.19 4.77 -14.94
N SER A 131 -40.16 3.89 -14.86
CA SER A 131 -40.91 3.47 -16.03
C SER A 131 -42.40 3.49 -15.69
N THR A 132 -43.14 4.14 -16.57
CA THR A 132 -44.57 4.00 -16.82
C THR A 132 -45.51 4.62 -15.83
N ARG A 133 -45.77 5.93 -16.03
CA ARG A 133 -47.12 6.47 -15.85
C ARG A 133 -47.34 7.73 -16.70
N ALA A 134 -47.34 7.55 -18.00
CA ALA A 134 -47.78 8.61 -18.92
C ALA A 134 -48.23 8.02 -20.26
N GLU A 135 -49.15 7.05 -20.24
CA GLU A 135 -49.85 6.64 -21.47
C GLU A 135 -51.17 5.98 -21.13
N GLU A 136 -52.09 6.75 -20.56
CA GLU A 136 -53.49 6.44 -20.52
C GLU A 136 -54.30 7.72 -20.27
N ARG A 137 -54.30 8.63 -21.24
CA ARG A 137 -55.34 9.63 -21.40
C ARG A 137 -55.32 10.18 -22.83
N ARG A 138 -55.83 9.35 -23.78
CA ARG A 138 -56.45 9.80 -25.01
C ARG A 138 -57.16 8.61 -25.63
N VAL A 139 -58.38 8.40 -25.26
CA VAL A 139 -59.51 8.05 -26.17
C VAL A 139 -60.78 8.10 -25.28
N GLY A 140 -61.64 8.95 -25.66
CA GLY A 140 -62.97 9.14 -25.09
C GLY A 140 -63.45 10.56 -25.29
#